data_50f334b609020d48f17fdef8272f7777
#
_entry.id   50f334b609020d48f17fdef8272f7777
#
_cell.length_a   1.000
_cell.length_b   1.000
_cell.length_c   1.000
_cell.angle_alpha   90.00
_cell.angle_beta   90.00
_cell.angle_gamma   90.00
#
_symmetry.space_group_name_H-M   'P 1'
#
loop_
_entity.id
_entity.type
_entity.pdbx_description
1 polymer ?
#
loop_
_entity_poly.entity_id
_entity_poly.type
_entity_poly.pdbx_seq_one_letter_code
_entity_poly.pdbx_strand_id
1 'polypeptide(L)'
;VVTLMAEILQPQPDESIYDPTCGSGGMLVKCLDFLRQKGQPWQGVKVFGQEINALTAAIARMNLYLNGVEDFSIVREDTLAHPAFVDGSHLRKFDIVLANPPYSIKTWNREAFMNDKWGRNFLGTPPQGRADYAFIQHIIASMNTQHGRSATLLPHGVLFRDEEKELRKKMVESDVVDCIIGLGPNLFYNSPMEACIIICSNNKPAERKGKVLMINAINDVVRQNAESKLLPEHIERITRIYHSS
;
A
#
# COMPACT_ATOMS: atom_id res chain seq x y z
N VAL A 1 3.32 -7.54 9.79
CA VAL A 1 3.49 -6.92 8.47
C VAL A 1 3.02 -5.47 8.48
N VAL A 2 1.78 -5.19 8.90
CA VAL A 2 1.22 -3.83 8.89
C VAL A 2 2.05 -2.84 9.72
N THR A 3 2.51 -3.25 10.89
CA THR A 3 3.42 -2.45 11.74
C THR A 3 4.72 -2.12 11.00
N LEU A 4 5.29 -3.09 10.26
CA LEU A 4 6.47 -2.87 9.43
C LEU A 4 6.22 -1.79 8.37
N MET A 5 5.06 -1.84 7.70
CA MET A 5 4.71 -0.83 6.70
C MET A 5 4.62 0.57 7.31
N ALA A 6 4.03 0.72 8.50
CA ALA A 6 3.97 1.99 9.21
C ALA A 6 5.37 2.49 9.64
N GLU A 7 6.23 1.60 10.14
CA GLU A 7 7.62 1.94 10.52
C GLU A 7 8.47 2.36 9.30
N ILE A 8 8.24 1.76 8.14
CA ILE A 8 8.90 2.14 6.88
C ILE A 8 8.41 3.52 6.39
N LEU A 9 7.10 3.74 6.40
CA LEU A 9 6.50 4.97 5.89
C LEU A 9 6.69 6.16 6.82
N GLN A 10 6.86 5.93 8.12
CA GLN A 10 7.04 6.98 9.14
C GLN A 10 6.05 8.12 8.98
N PRO A 11 4.74 7.90 9.23
CA PRO A 11 3.75 8.95 9.19
C PRO A 11 4.17 10.15 10.05
N GLN A 12 3.89 11.36 9.57
CA GLN A 12 4.14 12.59 10.29
C GLN A 12 2.82 13.24 10.72
N PRO A 13 2.83 14.04 11.78
CA PRO A 13 1.68 14.88 12.13
C PRO A 13 1.21 15.72 10.92
N ASP A 14 -0.09 15.91 10.78
CA ASP A 14 -0.73 16.70 9.71
C ASP A 14 -0.66 16.11 8.29
N GLU A 15 -0.05 14.94 8.11
CA GLU A 15 -0.10 14.23 6.82
C GLU A 15 -1.48 13.61 6.55
N SER A 16 -1.78 13.43 5.27
CA SER A 16 -2.93 12.67 4.79
C SER A 16 -2.54 11.22 4.50
N ILE A 17 -3.34 10.28 4.98
CA ILE A 17 -3.12 8.84 4.83
C ILE A 17 -4.32 8.24 4.09
N TYR A 18 -4.05 7.48 3.04
CA TYR A 18 -5.07 6.85 2.20
C TYR A 18 -4.84 5.34 2.04
N ASP A 19 -5.90 4.57 2.23
CA ASP A 19 -5.95 3.14 1.90
C ASP A 19 -7.07 2.88 0.87
N PRO A 20 -6.73 2.60 -0.40
CA PRO A 20 -7.72 2.37 -1.46
C PRO A 20 -8.50 1.05 -1.34
N THR A 21 -8.11 0.17 -0.44
CA THR A 21 -8.72 -1.13 -0.18
C THR A 21 -8.75 -1.42 1.32
N CYS A 22 -9.31 -0.48 2.08
CA CYS A 22 -9.03 -0.35 3.52
C CYS A 22 -9.58 -1.50 4.39
N GLY A 23 -10.44 -2.34 3.87
CA GLY A 23 -11.02 -3.41 4.66
C GLY A 23 -11.68 -2.86 5.93
N SER A 24 -11.33 -3.42 7.07
CA SER A 24 -11.79 -2.94 8.40
C SER A 24 -11.04 -1.72 8.94
N GLY A 25 -10.17 -1.09 8.15
CA GLY A 25 -9.40 0.09 8.55
C GLY A 25 -8.19 -0.19 9.45
N GLY A 26 -7.82 -1.45 9.64
CA GLY A 26 -6.74 -1.83 10.57
C GLY A 26 -5.38 -1.25 10.20
N MET A 27 -5.06 -1.13 8.90
CA MET A 27 -3.81 -0.53 8.46
C MET A 27 -3.75 0.97 8.76
N LEU A 28 -4.87 1.68 8.57
CA LEU A 28 -5.00 3.10 8.90
C LEU A 28 -4.80 3.34 10.39
N VAL A 29 -5.44 2.52 11.25
CA VAL A 29 -5.25 2.59 12.71
C VAL A 29 -3.77 2.37 13.09
N LYS A 30 -3.06 1.43 12.45
CA LYS A 30 -1.65 1.18 12.75
C LYS A 30 -0.72 2.33 12.40
N CYS A 31 -1.02 3.12 11.38
CA CYS A 31 -0.30 4.37 11.10
C CYS A 31 -0.47 5.41 12.23
N LEU A 32 -1.66 5.51 12.79
CA LEU A 32 -1.92 6.39 13.92
C LEU A 32 -1.27 5.86 15.21
N ASP A 33 -1.28 4.54 15.42
CA ASP A 33 -0.56 3.90 16.53
C ASP A 33 0.94 4.19 16.50
N PHE A 34 1.54 4.25 15.31
CA PHE A 34 2.95 4.65 15.15
C PHE A 34 3.20 6.03 15.75
N LEU A 35 2.39 7.03 15.42
CA LEU A 35 2.51 8.38 15.97
C LEU A 35 2.29 8.41 17.50
N ARG A 36 1.27 7.68 17.98
CA ARG A 36 1.00 7.56 19.42
C ARG A 36 2.18 6.99 20.19
N GLN A 37 2.79 5.92 19.67
CA GLN A 37 3.94 5.27 20.30
C GLN A 37 5.18 6.17 20.32
N LYS A 38 5.32 7.07 19.35
CA LYS A 38 6.39 8.09 19.29
C LYS A 38 6.07 9.34 20.13
N GLY A 39 4.91 9.39 20.78
CA GLY A 39 4.47 10.56 21.53
C GLY A 39 4.20 11.79 20.66
N GLN A 40 3.92 11.57 19.36
CA GLN A 40 3.67 12.65 18.41
C GLN A 40 2.18 12.98 18.30
N PRO A 41 1.81 14.22 17.97
CA PRO A 41 0.42 14.58 17.67
C PRO A 41 -0.10 13.75 16.51
N TRP A 42 -1.22 13.11 16.70
CA TRP A 42 -1.85 12.26 15.67
C TRP A 42 -3.25 12.73 15.29
N GLN A 43 -3.84 13.63 16.08
CA GLN A 43 -5.20 14.12 15.90
C GLN A 43 -5.35 14.95 14.62
N GLY A 44 -4.28 15.58 14.13
CA GLY A 44 -4.27 16.36 12.89
C GLY A 44 -4.15 15.52 11.61
N VAL A 45 -3.88 14.21 11.73
CA VAL A 45 -3.76 13.32 10.59
C VAL A 45 -5.13 13.09 9.94
N LYS A 46 -5.20 13.30 8.64
CA LYS A 46 -6.41 13.09 7.85
C LYS A 46 -6.40 11.70 7.23
N VAL A 47 -7.43 10.92 7.53
CA VAL A 47 -7.52 9.49 7.17
C VAL A 47 -8.58 9.27 6.12
N PHE A 48 -8.20 8.60 5.04
CA PHE A 48 -9.07 8.29 3.91
C PHE A 48 -9.02 6.79 3.60
N GLY A 49 -10.16 6.22 3.28
CA GLY A 49 -10.23 4.82 2.88
C GLY A 49 -11.35 4.57 1.89
N GLN A 50 -11.16 3.56 1.08
CA GLN A 50 -12.16 3.08 0.14
C GLN A 50 -12.31 1.56 0.30
N GLU A 51 -13.54 1.06 0.34
CA GLU A 51 -13.86 -0.35 0.52
C GLU A 51 -15.12 -0.71 -0.27
N ILE A 52 -15.06 -1.76 -1.06
CA ILE A 52 -16.18 -2.19 -1.91
C ILE A 52 -17.34 -2.80 -1.11
N ASN A 53 -17.03 -3.52 -0.03
CA ASN A 53 -18.03 -4.21 0.79
C ASN A 53 -18.65 -3.26 1.80
N ALA A 54 -20.00 -3.15 1.78
CA ALA A 54 -20.76 -2.23 2.62
C ALA A 54 -20.58 -2.50 4.13
N LEU A 55 -20.62 -3.77 4.54
CA LEU A 55 -20.47 -4.15 5.95
C LEU A 55 -19.04 -3.86 6.42
N THR A 56 -18.05 -4.23 5.61
CA THR A 56 -16.64 -4.00 5.94
C THR A 56 -16.32 -2.50 6.01
N ALA A 57 -16.89 -1.68 5.12
CA ALA A 57 -16.75 -0.23 5.18
C ALA A 57 -17.38 0.37 6.46
N ALA A 58 -18.52 -0.18 6.90
CA ALA A 58 -19.15 0.21 8.17
C ALA A 58 -18.27 -0.17 9.38
N ILE A 59 -17.68 -1.36 9.36
CA ILE A 59 -16.71 -1.81 10.38
C ILE A 59 -15.49 -0.89 10.40
N ALA A 60 -14.98 -0.48 9.25
CA ALA A 60 -13.85 0.45 9.17
C ALA A 60 -14.15 1.79 9.86
N ARG A 61 -15.32 2.38 9.59
CA ARG A 61 -15.76 3.63 10.26
C ARG A 61 -15.84 3.46 11.77
N MET A 62 -16.49 2.36 12.23
CA MET A 62 -16.59 2.06 13.65
C MET A 62 -15.21 1.85 14.28
N ASN A 63 -14.33 1.13 13.61
CA ASN A 63 -12.97 0.87 14.10
C ASN A 63 -12.16 2.17 14.26
N LEU A 64 -12.20 3.07 13.29
CA LEU A 64 -11.55 4.38 13.38
C LEU A 64 -12.14 5.21 14.52
N TYR A 65 -13.48 5.29 14.62
CA TYR A 65 -14.15 6.00 15.69
C TYR A 65 -13.77 5.48 17.08
N LEU A 66 -13.81 4.17 17.29
CA LEU A 66 -13.41 3.53 18.56
C LEU A 66 -11.94 3.74 18.92
N ASN A 67 -11.09 3.98 17.92
CA ASN A 67 -9.70 4.35 18.12
C ASN A 67 -9.49 5.87 18.26
N GLY A 68 -10.56 6.65 18.42
CA GLY A 68 -10.51 8.09 18.69
C GLY A 68 -10.16 8.93 17.47
N VAL A 69 -10.30 8.41 16.26
CA VAL A 69 -10.07 9.16 15.03
C VAL A 69 -11.32 9.98 14.72
N GLU A 70 -11.19 11.29 14.63
CA GLU A 70 -12.31 12.20 14.39
C GLU A 70 -12.37 12.67 12.92
N ASP A 71 -11.22 12.91 12.30
CA ASP A 71 -11.14 13.37 10.90
C ASP A 71 -10.81 12.20 9.96
N PHE A 72 -11.85 11.49 9.52
CA PHE A 72 -11.71 10.43 8.53
C PHE A 72 -12.85 10.42 7.51
N SER A 73 -12.55 9.88 6.33
CA SER A 73 -13.51 9.65 5.27
C SER A 73 -13.36 8.22 4.72
N ILE A 74 -14.31 7.35 5.03
CA ILE A 74 -14.40 5.99 4.48
C ILE A 74 -15.57 5.92 3.52
N VAL A 75 -15.29 5.69 2.26
CA VAL A 75 -16.29 5.61 1.19
C VAL A 75 -16.45 4.17 0.72
N ARG A 76 -17.72 3.74 0.62
CA ARG A 76 -18.05 2.45 0.00
C ARG A 76 -18.09 2.62 -1.52
N GLU A 77 -17.09 2.11 -2.22
CA GLU A 77 -17.06 2.13 -3.69
C GLU A 77 -15.95 1.20 -4.22
N ASP A 78 -16.10 0.77 -5.48
CA ASP A 78 -15.05 0.03 -6.20
C ASP A 78 -13.93 0.99 -6.64
N THR A 79 -12.76 0.85 -6.08
CA THR A 79 -11.61 1.72 -6.33
C THR A 79 -11.16 1.74 -7.79
N LEU A 80 -11.21 0.61 -8.47
CA LEU A 80 -10.80 0.53 -9.87
C LEU A 80 -11.85 1.10 -10.80
N ALA A 81 -13.12 0.84 -10.56
CA ALA A 81 -14.22 1.34 -11.38
C ALA A 81 -14.55 2.80 -11.09
N HIS A 82 -14.61 3.17 -9.81
CA HIS A 82 -15.07 4.48 -9.35
C HIS A 82 -14.20 4.98 -8.19
N PRO A 83 -13.04 5.56 -8.44
CA PRO A 83 -12.23 6.19 -7.38
C PRO A 83 -13.04 7.32 -6.73
N ALA A 84 -13.19 7.25 -5.40
CA ALA A 84 -14.05 8.16 -4.67
C ALA A 84 -13.41 9.52 -4.36
N PHE A 85 -12.09 9.54 -4.22
CA PHE A 85 -11.37 10.76 -3.86
C PHE A 85 -10.79 11.41 -5.10
N VAL A 86 -11.54 12.37 -5.62
CA VAL A 86 -11.21 13.11 -6.85
C VAL A 86 -11.41 14.60 -6.65
N ASP A 87 -10.56 15.40 -7.31
CA ASP A 87 -10.64 16.85 -7.39
C ASP A 87 -10.88 17.21 -8.86
N GLY A 88 -12.15 17.35 -9.25
CA GLY A 88 -12.55 17.53 -10.64
C GLY A 88 -12.21 16.31 -11.51
N SER A 89 -11.34 16.49 -12.51
CA SER A 89 -10.89 15.42 -13.41
C SER A 89 -9.67 14.65 -12.94
N HIS A 90 -9.13 14.95 -11.75
CA HIS A 90 -7.89 14.37 -11.23
C HIS A 90 -8.13 13.60 -9.95
N LEU A 91 -7.30 12.60 -9.69
CA LEU A 91 -7.25 11.96 -8.39
C LEU A 91 -6.72 12.94 -7.34
N ARG A 92 -7.35 12.95 -6.17
CA ARG A 92 -6.81 13.58 -4.98
C ARG A 92 -5.45 12.95 -4.64
N LYS A 93 -4.52 13.78 -4.16
CA LYS A 93 -3.17 13.36 -3.79
C LYS A 93 -3.04 13.25 -2.28
N PHE A 94 -2.29 12.23 -1.85
CA PHE A 94 -2.07 11.91 -0.44
C PHE A 94 -0.57 11.81 -0.15
N ASP A 95 -0.19 12.16 1.07
CA ASP A 95 1.21 12.09 1.51
C ASP A 95 1.65 10.63 1.69
N ILE A 96 0.75 9.81 2.22
CA ILE A 96 0.94 8.37 2.39
C ILE A 96 -0.20 7.60 1.74
N VAL A 97 0.15 6.58 0.94
CA VAL A 97 -0.80 5.58 0.46
C VAL A 97 -0.30 4.21 0.87
N LEU A 98 -1.11 3.45 1.60
CA LEU A 98 -0.76 2.08 1.99
C LEU A 98 -1.92 1.16 1.66
N ALA A 99 -1.63 -0.04 1.20
CA ALA A 99 -2.65 -0.96 0.78
C ALA A 99 -2.24 -2.44 0.92
N ASN A 100 -3.22 -3.25 1.20
CA ASN A 100 -3.21 -4.68 0.99
C ASN A 100 -4.38 -5.01 0.05
N PRO A 101 -4.23 -4.78 -1.26
CA PRO A 101 -5.31 -5.02 -2.22
C PRO A 101 -5.63 -6.51 -2.35
N PRO A 102 -6.84 -6.86 -2.81
CA PRO A 102 -7.17 -8.26 -3.09
C PRO A 102 -6.26 -8.79 -4.19
N TYR A 103 -5.67 -9.98 -3.96
CA TYR A 103 -4.66 -10.53 -4.87
C TYR A 103 -5.29 -11.17 -6.10
N SER A 104 -4.75 -10.83 -7.27
CA SER A 104 -5.01 -11.52 -8.54
C SER A 104 -6.50 -11.70 -8.85
N ILE A 105 -7.32 -10.68 -8.60
CA ILE A 105 -8.74 -10.75 -8.92
C ILE A 105 -8.95 -10.86 -10.43
N LYS A 106 -9.87 -11.75 -10.82
CA LYS A 106 -10.15 -12.06 -12.21
C LYS A 106 -11.33 -11.26 -12.77
N THR A 107 -12.24 -10.86 -11.89
CA THR A 107 -13.45 -10.14 -12.28
C THR A 107 -13.31 -8.67 -11.89
N TRP A 108 -12.97 -7.83 -12.86
CA TRP A 108 -12.85 -6.39 -12.72
C TRP A 108 -13.08 -5.71 -14.07
N ASN A 109 -13.43 -4.43 -14.08
CA ASN A 109 -13.72 -3.70 -15.31
C ASN A 109 -12.43 -3.23 -16.01
N ARG A 110 -11.76 -4.17 -16.68
CA ARG A 110 -10.52 -3.93 -17.42
C ARG A 110 -10.69 -2.91 -18.55
N GLU A 111 -11.83 -2.96 -19.25
CA GLU A 111 -12.12 -2.05 -20.37
C GLU A 111 -12.25 -0.60 -19.89
N ALA A 112 -12.94 -0.37 -18.79
CA ALA A 112 -13.01 0.96 -18.17
C ALA A 112 -11.62 1.45 -17.73
N PHE A 113 -10.77 0.58 -17.22
CA PHE A 113 -9.41 0.95 -16.84
C PHE A 113 -8.52 1.24 -18.07
N MET A 114 -8.71 0.55 -19.17
CA MET A 114 -8.01 0.84 -20.44
C MET A 114 -8.29 2.25 -20.93
N ASN A 115 -9.51 2.76 -20.70
CA ASN A 115 -9.96 4.10 -21.05
C ASN A 115 -10.05 5.02 -19.83
N ASP A 116 -9.14 4.83 -18.86
CA ASP A 116 -9.18 5.54 -17.59
C ASP A 116 -9.06 7.06 -17.74
N LYS A 117 -10.05 7.77 -17.24
CA LYS A 117 -10.12 9.24 -17.34
C LYS A 117 -9.32 9.98 -16.27
N TRP A 118 -8.80 9.27 -15.25
CA TRP A 118 -8.02 9.85 -14.16
C TRP A 118 -6.51 9.67 -14.33
N GLY A 119 -6.05 9.16 -15.48
CA GLY A 119 -4.64 9.01 -15.81
C GLY A 119 -3.93 7.86 -15.08
N ARG A 120 -4.67 6.85 -14.60
CA ARG A 120 -4.09 5.72 -13.89
C ARG A 120 -3.44 4.67 -14.78
N ASN A 121 -3.80 4.63 -16.05
CA ASN A 121 -3.30 3.63 -17.01
C ASN A 121 -1.95 4.04 -17.63
N PHE A 122 -1.03 4.57 -16.83
CA PHE A 122 0.24 5.11 -17.31
C PHE A 122 1.32 4.04 -17.57
N LEU A 123 1.24 2.89 -16.93
CA LEU A 123 2.12 1.75 -17.21
C LEU A 123 1.56 0.85 -18.32
N GLY A 124 0.25 0.93 -18.56
CA GLY A 124 -0.49 0.07 -19.46
C GLY A 124 -1.58 -0.72 -18.75
N THR A 125 -2.41 -1.40 -19.55
CA THR A 125 -3.56 -2.13 -19.03
C THR A 125 -3.15 -3.53 -18.58
N PRO A 126 -3.36 -3.89 -17.31
CA PRO A 126 -3.06 -5.22 -16.80
C PRO A 126 -3.91 -6.31 -17.48
N PRO A 127 -3.46 -7.58 -17.46
CA PRO A 127 -4.24 -8.68 -18.00
C PRO A 127 -5.56 -8.87 -17.24
N GLN A 128 -6.60 -9.37 -17.90
CA GLN A 128 -7.93 -9.58 -17.31
C GLN A 128 -7.89 -10.43 -16.04
N GLY A 129 -7.06 -11.44 -16.02
CA GLY A 129 -6.98 -12.38 -14.89
C GLY A 129 -6.25 -11.83 -13.64
N ARG A 130 -5.72 -10.59 -13.70
CA ARG A 130 -4.86 -10.07 -12.65
C ARG A 130 -4.93 -8.54 -12.58
N ALA A 131 -5.64 -8.03 -11.58
CA ALA A 131 -5.77 -6.58 -11.37
C ALA A 131 -4.63 -5.97 -10.51
N ASP A 132 -3.62 -6.75 -10.12
CA ASP A 132 -2.58 -6.29 -9.19
C ASP A 132 -1.94 -4.97 -9.65
N TYR A 133 -1.53 -4.87 -10.93
CA TYR A 133 -0.95 -3.64 -11.48
C TYR A 133 -1.97 -2.53 -11.73
N ALA A 134 -3.27 -2.78 -11.73
CA ALA A 134 -4.27 -1.73 -11.71
C ALA A 134 -4.31 -1.03 -10.35
N PHE A 135 -4.26 -1.78 -9.26
CA PHE A 135 -4.13 -1.23 -7.90
C PHE A 135 -2.80 -0.50 -7.71
N ILE A 136 -1.68 -1.07 -8.16
CA ILE A 136 -0.37 -0.41 -8.09
C ILE A 136 -0.42 0.96 -8.78
N GLN A 137 -0.97 1.03 -9.99
CA GLN A 137 -1.10 2.28 -10.75
C GLN A 137 -2.02 3.29 -10.06
N HIS A 138 -3.14 2.83 -9.48
CA HIS A 138 -4.03 3.69 -8.69
C HIS A 138 -3.29 4.26 -7.47
N ILE A 139 -2.53 3.44 -6.75
CA ILE A 139 -1.75 3.85 -5.57
C ILE A 139 -0.72 4.91 -5.96
N ILE A 140 0.11 4.65 -6.97
CA ILE A 140 1.14 5.59 -7.44
C ILE A 140 0.49 6.90 -7.92
N ALA A 141 -0.60 6.81 -8.69
CA ALA A 141 -1.33 7.97 -9.18
C ALA A 141 -1.99 8.80 -8.05
N SER A 142 -2.22 8.20 -6.88
CA SER A 142 -2.79 8.88 -5.70
C SER A 142 -1.74 9.49 -4.78
N MET A 143 -0.45 9.25 -5.00
CA MET A 143 0.64 9.82 -4.20
C MET A 143 0.81 11.31 -4.49
N ASN A 144 1.12 12.10 -3.45
CA ASN A 144 1.58 13.48 -3.61
C ASN A 144 2.78 13.52 -4.57
N THR A 145 2.74 14.41 -5.54
CA THR A 145 3.73 14.43 -6.64
C THR A 145 5.14 14.85 -6.20
N GLN A 146 5.28 15.52 -5.06
CA GLN A 146 6.56 16.03 -4.57
C GLN A 146 7.19 15.12 -3.48
N HIS A 147 6.37 14.62 -2.56
CA HIS A 147 6.86 13.90 -1.38
C HIS A 147 6.02 12.66 -1.01
N GLY A 148 5.05 12.32 -1.85
CA GLY A 148 4.20 11.15 -1.63
C GLY A 148 4.99 9.86 -1.62
N ARG A 149 4.61 8.96 -0.72
CA ARG A 149 5.20 7.64 -0.58
C ARG A 149 4.13 6.59 -0.33
N SER A 150 4.43 5.37 -0.72
CA SER A 150 3.48 4.27 -0.54
C SER A 150 4.15 2.97 -0.12
N ALA A 151 3.39 2.13 0.54
CA ALA A 151 3.73 0.75 0.81
C ALA A 151 2.55 -0.15 0.39
N THR A 152 2.81 -1.10 -0.49
CA THR A 152 1.79 -2.00 -1.01
C THR A 152 2.21 -3.44 -0.78
N LEU A 153 1.35 -4.19 -0.11
CA LEU A 153 1.53 -5.62 0.10
C LEU A 153 0.95 -6.39 -1.09
N LEU A 154 1.76 -7.24 -1.72
CA LEU A 154 1.42 -7.91 -2.97
C LEU A 154 1.94 -9.36 -2.98
N PRO A 155 1.35 -10.24 -3.78
CA PRO A 155 1.91 -11.58 -3.98
C PRO A 155 3.24 -11.49 -4.74
N HIS A 156 4.21 -12.34 -4.40
CA HIS A 156 5.53 -12.40 -5.05
C HIS A 156 5.44 -12.46 -6.59
N GLY A 157 4.38 -13.06 -7.12
CA GLY A 157 4.16 -13.19 -8.55
C GLY A 157 4.24 -11.88 -9.34
N VAL A 158 3.90 -10.73 -8.73
CA VAL A 158 4.01 -9.41 -9.39
C VAL A 158 5.44 -9.07 -9.81
N LEU A 159 6.44 -9.71 -9.18
CA LEU A 159 7.85 -9.45 -9.44
C LEU A 159 8.41 -10.22 -10.64
N PHE A 160 7.75 -11.31 -11.09
CA PHE A 160 8.34 -12.19 -12.10
C PHE A 160 7.38 -12.73 -13.16
N ARG A 161 6.05 -12.58 -13.03
CA ARG A 161 5.12 -13.07 -14.05
C ARG A 161 5.36 -12.42 -15.41
N ASP A 162 5.41 -13.23 -16.46
CA ASP A 162 5.73 -12.75 -17.82
C ASP A 162 4.63 -11.86 -18.40
N GLU A 163 3.36 -12.15 -18.12
CA GLU A 163 2.21 -11.37 -18.62
C GLU A 163 2.19 -9.90 -18.12
N GLU A 164 2.92 -9.60 -17.04
CA GLU A 164 3.05 -8.25 -16.44
C GLU A 164 4.44 -7.62 -16.68
N LYS A 165 5.29 -8.27 -17.49
CA LYS A 165 6.69 -7.87 -17.69
C LYS A 165 6.84 -6.43 -18.17
N GLU A 166 6.05 -6.02 -19.16
CA GLU A 166 6.14 -4.66 -19.72
C GLU A 166 5.66 -3.58 -18.73
N LEU A 167 4.62 -3.89 -17.94
CA LEU A 167 4.14 -3.00 -16.88
C LEU A 167 5.22 -2.80 -15.80
N ARG A 168 5.82 -3.90 -15.38
CA ARG A 168 6.91 -3.92 -14.38
C ARG A 168 8.14 -3.16 -14.88
N LYS A 169 8.54 -3.36 -16.15
CA LYS A 169 9.63 -2.63 -16.78
C LYS A 169 9.40 -1.13 -16.72
N LYS A 170 8.26 -0.65 -17.20
CA LYS A 170 7.91 0.78 -17.19
C LYS A 170 7.87 1.34 -15.76
N MET A 171 7.37 0.58 -14.79
CA MET A 171 7.33 1.00 -13.39
C MET A 171 8.76 1.21 -12.83
N VAL A 172 9.68 0.30 -13.13
CA VAL A 172 11.09 0.44 -12.71
C VAL A 172 11.77 1.61 -13.43
N GLU A 173 11.55 1.76 -14.74
CA GLU A 173 12.11 2.84 -15.55
C GLU A 173 11.59 4.23 -15.13
N SER A 174 10.41 4.32 -14.53
CA SER A 174 9.88 5.58 -13.98
C SER A 174 10.60 6.05 -12.71
N ASP A 175 11.48 5.23 -12.16
CA ASP A 175 12.22 5.47 -10.92
C ASP A 175 11.36 5.73 -9.66
N VAL A 176 10.09 5.35 -9.69
CA VAL A 176 9.19 5.52 -8.54
C VAL A 176 9.40 4.44 -7.47
N VAL A 177 9.88 3.26 -7.87
CA VAL A 177 10.12 2.15 -6.93
C VAL A 177 11.38 2.44 -6.12
N ASP A 178 11.21 2.56 -4.80
CA ASP A 178 12.30 2.83 -3.86
C ASP A 178 12.88 1.54 -3.26
N CYS A 179 12.00 0.64 -2.79
CA CYS A 179 12.42 -0.61 -2.16
C CYS A 179 11.44 -1.73 -2.43
N ILE A 180 11.96 -2.95 -2.48
CA ILE A 180 11.19 -4.19 -2.49
C ILE A 180 11.64 -5.04 -1.30
N ILE A 181 10.70 -5.43 -0.44
CA ILE A 181 10.94 -6.28 0.72
C ILE A 181 10.30 -7.63 0.47
N GLY A 182 11.11 -8.67 0.32
CA GLY A 182 10.63 -10.06 0.20
C GLY A 182 10.31 -10.63 1.59
N LEU A 183 9.08 -11.08 1.78
CA LEU A 183 8.60 -11.63 3.04
C LEU A 183 8.54 -13.16 2.99
N GLY A 184 8.69 -13.80 4.14
CA GLY A 184 8.54 -15.24 4.27
C GLY A 184 7.10 -15.72 4.11
N PRO A 185 6.90 -17.04 3.93
CA PRO A 185 5.58 -17.65 3.79
C PRO A 185 4.79 -17.65 5.11
N ASN A 186 3.49 -17.92 5.00
CA ASN A 186 2.56 -18.09 6.14
C ASN A 186 2.44 -16.86 7.08
N LEU A 187 2.72 -15.66 6.59
CA LEU A 187 2.51 -14.41 7.34
C LEU A 187 1.06 -13.90 7.30
N PHE A 188 0.21 -14.54 6.50
CA PHE A 188 -1.19 -14.19 6.34
C PHE A 188 -2.09 -15.33 6.75
N TYR A 189 -3.17 -14.99 7.44
CA TYR A 189 -4.12 -15.98 7.94
C TYR A 189 -4.60 -16.91 6.81
N ASN A 190 -4.46 -18.22 7.03
CA ASN A 190 -4.87 -19.29 6.09
C ASN A 190 -4.25 -19.19 4.67
N SER A 191 -3.10 -18.52 4.51
CA SER A 191 -2.44 -18.44 3.22
C SER A 191 -0.95 -18.81 3.31
N PRO A 192 -0.51 -19.87 2.63
CA PRO A 192 0.91 -20.20 2.50
C PRO A 192 1.64 -19.27 1.53
N MET A 193 0.94 -18.33 0.91
CA MET A 193 1.46 -17.49 -0.16
C MET A 193 2.58 -16.60 0.34
N GLU A 194 3.67 -16.57 -0.39
CA GLU A 194 4.74 -15.61 -0.22
C GLU A 194 4.29 -14.25 -0.76
N ALA A 195 4.61 -13.20 -0.01
CA ALA A 195 4.29 -11.84 -0.38
C ALA A 195 5.53 -10.95 -0.37
N CYS A 196 5.41 -9.80 -1.00
CA CYS A 196 6.39 -8.74 -0.94
C CYS A 196 5.72 -7.41 -0.59
N ILE A 197 6.50 -6.49 -0.04
CA ILE A 197 6.09 -5.09 0.09
C ILE A 197 6.85 -4.30 -0.96
N ILE A 198 6.11 -3.57 -1.81
CA ILE A 198 6.68 -2.61 -2.75
C ILE A 198 6.54 -1.22 -2.13
N ILE A 199 7.66 -0.56 -1.94
CA ILE A 199 7.75 0.82 -1.47
C ILE A 199 7.98 1.72 -2.67
N CYS A 200 7.10 2.70 -2.87
CA CYS A 200 7.26 3.73 -3.88
C CYS A 200 7.45 5.10 -3.22
N SER A 201 8.23 5.96 -3.85
CA SER A 201 8.48 7.32 -3.38
C SER A 201 8.66 8.29 -4.54
N ASN A 202 7.99 9.43 -4.47
CA ASN A 202 8.20 10.55 -5.38
C ASN A 202 9.39 11.44 -4.96
N ASN A 203 9.97 11.17 -3.80
CA ASN A 203 11.13 11.88 -3.27
C ASN A 203 12.18 10.89 -2.75
N LYS A 204 12.73 10.07 -3.64
CA LYS A 204 13.81 9.13 -3.30
C LYS A 204 15.06 9.88 -2.85
N PRO A 205 15.80 9.38 -1.85
CA PRO A 205 17.11 9.87 -1.50
C PRO A 205 18.05 9.89 -2.73
N ALA A 206 18.96 10.84 -2.77
CA ALA A 206 19.85 11.02 -3.93
C ALA A 206 20.66 9.75 -4.27
N GLU A 207 21.12 9.02 -3.26
CA GLU A 207 21.87 7.77 -3.34
C GLU A 207 21.04 6.59 -3.90
N ARG A 208 19.70 6.68 -3.82
CA ARG A 208 18.77 5.66 -4.33
C ARG A 208 18.14 6.01 -5.68
N LYS A 209 18.41 7.21 -6.22
CA LYS A 209 17.92 7.57 -7.56
C LYS A 209 18.49 6.63 -8.62
N GLY A 210 17.64 6.13 -9.52
CA GLY A 210 18.00 5.14 -10.55
C GLY A 210 18.28 3.72 -10.00
N LYS A 211 18.00 3.46 -8.74
CA LYS A 211 18.24 2.17 -8.08
C LYS A 211 16.99 1.72 -7.33
N VAL A 212 16.89 0.41 -7.06
CA VAL A 212 15.87 -0.18 -6.20
C VAL A 212 16.58 -0.95 -5.09
N LEU A 213 16.30 -0.60 -3.83
CA LEU A 213 16.77 -1.36 -2.69
C LEU A 213 16.03 -2.70 -2.60
N MET A 214 16.76 -3.80 -2.48
CA MET A 214 16.17 -5.13 -2.31
C MET A 214 16.48 -5.66 -0.91
N ILE A 215 15.45 -5.88 -0.10
CA ILE A 215 15.59 -6.45 1.25
C ILE A 215 15.02 -7.87 1.26
N ASN A 216 15.88 -8.85 1.50
CA ASN A 216 15.44 -10.23 1.70
C ASN A 216 15.13 -10.47 3.19
N ALA A 217 13.84 -10.53 3.51
CA ALA A 217 13.33 -10.79 4.85
C ALA A 217 12.60 -12.14 4.95
N ILE A 218 12.89 -13.09 4.05
CA ILE A 218 12.23 -14.41 4.01
C ILE A 218 12.44 -15.18 5.32
N ASN A 219 13.62 -15.04 5.94
CA ASN A 219 13.95 -15.70 7.18
C ASN A 219 13.66 -14.88 8.45
N ASP A 220 13.18 -13.64 8.29
CA ASP A 220 12.81 -12.76 9.41
C ASP A 220 11.41 -13.09 9.92
N VAL A 221 11.19 -14.33 10.30
CA VAL A 221 9.90 -14.82 10.81
C VAL A 221 10.12 -15.84 11.93
N VAL A 222 9.19 -15.88 12.86
CA VAL A 222 9.08 -16.99 13.82
C VAL A 222 7.80 -17.73 13.53
N ARG A 223 7.92 -19.04 13.36
CA ARG A 223 6.77 -19.93 13.16
C ARG A 223 6.14 -20.26 14.51
N GLN A 224 4.86 -19.89 14.67
CA GLN A 224 4.05 -20.25 15.82
C GLN A 224 2.84 -21.06 15.34
N ASN A 225 2.83 -22.37 15.59
CA ASN A 225 1.83 -23.30 15.09
C ASN A 225 1.77 -23.29 13.54
N ALA A 226 0.63 -22.95 12.97
CA ALA A 226 0.40 -22.89 11.52
C ALA A 226 0.71 -21.51 10.89
N GLU A 227 1.04 -20.50 11.70
CA GLU A 227 1.27 -19.12 11.25
C GLU A 227 2.71 -18.69 11.50
N SER A 228 3.22 -17.82 10.64
CA SER A 228 4.48 -17.12 10.85
C SER A 228 4.20 -15.69 11.33
N LYS A 229 5.07 -15.16 12.17
CA LYS A 229 4.96 -13.78 12.69
C LYS A 229 6.28 -13.05 12.54
N LEU A 230 6.17 -11.75 12.21
CA LEU A 230 7.28 -10.81 12.36
C LEU A 230 7.34 -10.35 13.82
N LEU A 231 8.45 -10.64 14.49
CA LEU A 231 8.71 -10.12 15.83
C LEU A 231 9.21 -8.67 15.77
N PRO A 232 9.17 -7.93 16.89
CA PRO A 232 9.68 -6.55 16.94
C PRO A 232 11.12 -6.42 16.43
N GLU A 233 12.00 -7.37 16.78
CA GLU A 233 13.41 -7.41 16.33
C GLU A 233 13.55 -7.55 14.81
N HIS A 234 12.68 -8.32 14.15
CA HIS A 234 12.66 -8.44 12.69
C HIS A 234 12.23 -7.11 12.04
N ILE A 235 11.20 -6.49 12.59
CA ILE A 235 10.70 -5.19 12.11
C ILE A 235 11.80 -4.13 12.26
N GLU A 236 12.45 -4.06 13.41
CA GLU A 236 13.55 -3.12 13.67
C GLU A 236 14.73 -3.35 12.70
N ARG A 237 15.11 -4.61 12.46
CA ARG A 237 16.18 -4.94 11.51
C ARG A 237 15.85 -4.46 10.09
N ILE A 238 14.67 -4.79 9.60
CA ILE A 238 14.23 -4.43 8.24
C ILE A 238 14.15 -2.90 8.11
N THR A 239 13.53 -2.24 9.08
CA THR A 239 13.38 -0.78 9.11
C THR A 239 14.72 -0.07 9.15
N ARG A 240 15.65 -0.56 9.97
CA ARG A 240 17.03 -0.03 10.02
C ARG A 240 17.75 -0.16 8.68
N ILE A 241 17.67 -1.31 8.02
CA ILE A 241 18.27 -1.50 6.68
C ILE A 241 17.67 -0.49 5.70
N TYR A 242 16.36 -0.35 5.69
CA TYR A 242 15.68 0.58 4.78
C TYR A 242 16.12 2.04 4.98
N HIS A 243 16.19 2.51 6.23
CA HIS A 243 16.51 3.92 6.50
C HIS A 243 18.00 4.24 6.50
N SER A 244 18.90 3.24 6.55
CA SER A 244 20.36 3.45 6.55
C SER A 244 21.03 3.20 5.19
N SER A 245 20.25 2.83 4.17
CA SER A 245 20.77 2.49 2.83
C SER A 245 20.71 3.64 1.87
#